data_693c7b20594076fcb99f649f954b14ae
#
_entry.id   693c7b20594076fcb99f649f954b14ae
#
_cell.length_a   1.000
_cell.length_b   1.000
_cell.length_c   1.000
_cell.angle_alpha   90.00
_cell.angle_beta   90.00
_cell.angle_gamma   90.00
#
_symmetry.space_group_name_H-M   'P 1'
#
loop_
_entity.id
_entity.type
_entity.pdbx_description
1 polymer ?
#
loop_
_entity_poly.entity_id
_entity_poly.type
_entity_poly.pdbx_seq_one_letter_code
_entity_poly.pdbx_strand_id
1 'polypeptide(L)'
;MKLNGSEIIVECLKEQNVDTIFGYPGGAILNVYDALYKHSDEITHILTSHEQGASHAADGYARATGKVGVCFATSGPGATNLVTGIATAYMDSIPV
;
A
#
# COMPACT_ATOMS: atom_id res chain seq x y z
N MET A 1 25.57 -0.34 -5.07
CA MET A 1 24.57 0.32 -4.22
C MET A 1 24.03 -0.69 -3.21
N LYS A 2 23.99 -0.33 -1.95
CA LYS A 2 23.45 -1.19 -0.90
C LYS A 2 22.14 -0.61 -0.39
N LEU A 3 21.09 -1.43 -0.36
CA LEU A 3 19.78 -1.06 0.16
C LEU A 3 19.38 -2.06 1.24
N ASN A 4 18.70 -1.59 2.28
CA ASN A 4 18.06 -2.49 3.24
C ASN A 4 16.73 -3.00 2.67
N GLY A 5 16.09 -3.98 3.35
CA GLY A 5 14.85 -4.58 2.86
C GLY A 5 13.71 -3.57 2.67
N SER A 6 13.59 -2.60 3.56
CA SER A 6 12.55 -1.56 3.46
C SER A 6 12.76 -0.68 2.23
N GLU A 7 14.00 -0.29 1.96
CA GLU A 7 14.34 0.48 0.78
C GLU A 7 14.09 -0.31 -0.51
N ILE A 8 14.38 -1.62 -0.50
CA ILE A 8 14.11 -2.49 -1.64
C ILE A 8 12.63 -2.53 -1.97
N ILE A 9 11.76 -2.63 -0.95
CA ILE A 9 10.31 -2.60 -1.17
C ILE A 9 9.90 -1.31 -1.89
N VAL A 10 10.38 -0.17 -1.43
CA VAL A 10 10.04 1.13 -2.05
C VAL A 10 10.57 1.21 -3.48
N GLU A 11 11.81 0.76 -3.71
CA GLU A 11 12.37 0.77 -5.07
C GLU A 11 11.59 -0.15 -6.01
N CYS A 12 11.16 -1.32 -5.55
CA CYS A 12 10.33 -2.22 -6.35
C CYS A 12 8.98 -1.56 -6.71
N LEU A 13 8.37 -0.83 -5.80
CA LEU A 13 7.13 -0.10 -6.09
C LEU A 13 7.36 0.97 -7.16
N LYS A 14 8.48 1.69 -7.09
CA LYS A 14 8.84 2.67 -8.11
C LYS A 14 9.03 2.00 -9.48
N GLU A 15 9.71 0.85 -9.51
CA GLU A 15 9.90 0.08 -10.75
C GLU A 15 8.56 -0.36 -11.36
N GLN A 16 7.56 -0.59 -10.54
CA GLN A 16 6.21 -0.96 -10.99
C GLN A 16 5.33 0.27 -11.29
N ASN A 17 5.93 1.46 -11.33
CA ASN A 17 5.24 2.72 -11.61
C ASN A 17 4.13 3.05 -10.59
N VAL A 18 4.32 2.64 -9.33
CA VAL A 18 3.40 2.98 -8.25
C VAL A 18 3.70 4.39 -7.78
N ASP A 19 2.71 5.25 -7.86
CA ASP A 19 2.82 6.65 -7.42
C ASP A 19 1.89 7.00 -6.26
N THR A 20 1.00 6.09 -5.89
CA THR A 20 0.01 6.34 -4.83
C THR A 20 -0.16 5.08 -3.98
N ILE A 21 -0.11 5.24 -2.67
CA ILE A 21 -0.29 4.16 -1.70
C ILE A 21 -1.29 4.62 -0.65
N PHE A 22 -2.22 3.74 -0.28
CA PHE A 22 -3.16 3.97 0.81
C PHE A 22 -2.74 3.11 1.99
N GLY A 23 -2.82 3.63 3.20
CA GLY A 23 -2.41 2.82 4.33
C GLY A 23 -2.60 3.44 5.68
N TYR A 24 -2.38 2.61 6.70
CA TYR A 24 -2.38 3.00 8.09
C TYR A 24 -1.14 2.40 8.76
N PRO A 25 -0.28 3.21 9.40
CA PRO A 25 0.97 2.72 9.94
C PRO A 25 0.78 1.93 11.24
N GLY A 26 1.76 1.09 11.54
CA GLY A 26 1.84 0.35 12.78
C GLY A 26 3.27 -0.12 13.00
N GLY A 27 3.56 -0.65 14.20
CA GLY A 27 4.93 -0.91 14.64
C GLY A 27 5.78 -1.73 13.69
N ALA A 28 5.23 -2.82 13.16
CA ALA A 28 6.02 -3.75 12.31
C ALA A 28 6.37 -3.17 10.94
N ILE A 29 5.60 -2.20 10.43
CA ILE A 29 5.81 -1.62 9.11
C ILE A 29 6.52 -0.25 9.17
N LEU A 30 6.88 0.24 10.34
CA LEU A 30 7.48 1.58 10.48
C LEU A 30 8.75 1.78 9.66
N ASN A 31 9.60 0.76 9.56
CA ASN A 31 10.82 0.88 8.76
C ASN A 31 10.50 1.09 7.28
N VAL A 32 9.45 0.45 6.77
CA VAL A 32 9.00 0.63 5.39
C VAL A 32 8.43 2.05 5.21
N TYR A 33 7.67 2.54 6.19
CA TYR A 33 7.15 3.91 6.17
C TYR A 33 8.27 4.94 6.21
N ASP A 34 9.34 4.69 6.98
CA ASP A 34 10.50 5.58 6.99
C ASP A 34 11.17 5.64 5.62
N ALA A 35 11.35 4.50 4.97
CA ALA A 35 11.88 4.44 3.62
C ALA A 35 10.94 5.16 2.62
N LEU A 36 9.63 4.99 2.76
CA LEU A 36 8.63 5.64 1.93
C LEU A 36 8.68 7.17 2.09
N TYR A 37 8.87 7.65 3.31
CA TYR A 37 8.97 9.08 3.59
C TYR A 37 10.12 9.74 2.81
N LYS A 38 11.24 9.05 2.66
CA LYS A 38 12.39 9.54 1.89
C LYS A 38 12.10 9.67 0.40
N HIS A 39 11.03 9.06 -0.08
CA HIS A 39 10.58 9.11 -1.48
C HIS A 39 9.22 9.82 -1.62
N SER A 40 8.88 10.70 -0.68
CA SER A 40 7.59 11.39 -0.66
C SER A 40 7.38 12.35 -1.84
N ASP A 41 8.43 12.69 -2.55
CA ASP A 41 8.37 13.46 -3.80
C ASP A 41 7.97 12.60 -5.00
N GLU A 42 8.09 11.28 -4.91
CA GLU A 42 7.82 10.34 -6.00
C GLU A 42 6.56 9.52 -5.76
N ILE A 43 6.28 9.19 -4.48
CA ILE A 43 5.13 8.35 -4.09
C ILE A 43 4.30 9.13 -3.06
N THR A 44 3.02 9.32 -3.37
CA THR A 44 2.06 9.94 -2.46
C THR A 44 1.46 8.87 -1.56
N HIS A 45 1.53 9.05 -0.26
CA HIS A 45 0.84 8.20 0.71
C HIS A 45 -0.42 8.90 1.21
N ILE A 46 -1.54 8.22 1.11
CA ILE A 46 -2.82 8.72 1.62
C ILE A 46 -3.16 7.93 2.88
N LEU A 47 -3.14 8.63 4.00
CA LEU A 47 -3.44 8.03 5.30
C LEU A 47 -4.93 7.76 5.43
N THR A 48 -5.28 6.55 5.79
CA THR A 48 -6.66 6.18 6.13
C THR A 48 -6.80 6.04 7.65
N SER A 49 -8.02 6.08 8.15
CA SER A 49 -8.27 5.90 9.59
C SER A 49 -8.40 4.43 9.99
N HIS A 50 -8.44 3.53 9.01
CA HIS A 50 -8.59 2.09 9.21
C HIS A 50 -8.05 1.38 7.97
N GLU A 51 -7.42 0.23 8.16
CA GLU A 51 -6.83 -0.54 7.06
C GLU A 51 -7.87 -1.02 6.04
N GLN A 52 -9.08 -1.33 6.50
CA GLN A 52 -10.17 -1.68 5.59
C GLN A 52 -10.44 -0.55 4.59
N GLY A 53 -10.44 0.69 5.07
CA GLY A 53 -10.54 1.87 4.20
C GLY A 53 -9.42 1.93 3.19
N ALA A 54 -8.19 1.58 3.59
CA ALA A 54 -7.05 1.55 2.70
C ALA A 54 -7.22 0.52 1.57
N SER A 55 -7.67 -0.68 1.90
CA SER A 55 -7.88 -1.73 0.90
C SER A 55 -9.00 -1.37 -0.07
N HIS A 56 -10.10 -0.79 0.42
CA HIS A 56 -11.19 -0.32 -0.43
C HIS A 56 -10.76 0.87 -1.30
N ALA A 57 -9.92 1.76 -0.76
CA ALA A 57 -9.38 2.88 -1.54
C ALA A 57 -8.47 2.38 -2.67
N ALA A 58 -7.63 1.38 -2.39
CA ALA A 58 -6.77 0.77 -3.40
C ALA A 58 -7.60 0.09 -4.49
N ASP A 59 -8.66 -0.61 -4.12
CA ASP A 59 -9.62 -1.21 -5.06
C ASP A 59 -10.25 -0.13 -5.96
N GLY A 60 -10.79 0.93 -5.36
CA GLY A 60 -11.38 2.03 -6.10
C GLY A 60 -10.40 2.72 -7.04
N TYR A 61 -9.15 2.91 -6.58
CA TYR A 61 -8.09 3.46 -7.39
C TYR A 61 -7.81 2.59 -8.62
N ALA A 62 -7.71 1.27 -8.43
CA ALA A 62 -7.48 0.34 -9.53
C ALA A 62 -8.63 0.36 -10.54
N ARG A 63 -9.86 0.38 -10.06
CA ARG A 63 -11.06 0.46 -10.93
C ARG A 63 -11.10 1.75 -11.75
N ALA A 64 -10.75 2.87 -11.11
CA ALA A 64 -10.82 4.18 -11.75
C ALA A 64 -9.68 4.46 -12.73
N THR A 65 -8.48 3.95 -12.44
CA THR A 65 -7.27 4.28 -13.22
C THR A 65 -6.83 3.18 -14.17
N GLY A 66 -7.24 1.94 -13.94
CA GLY A 66 -6.70 0.78 -14.64
C GLY A 66 -5.30 0.36 -14.17
N LYS A 67 -4.77 1.00 -13.15
CA LYS A 67 -3.47 0.66 -12.54
C LYS A 67 -3.66 -0.27 -11.36
N VAL A 68 -2.57 -0.90 -10.92
CA VAL A 68 -2.59 -1.70 -9.69
C VAL A 68 -2.75 -0.77 -8.48
N GLY A 69 -3.71 -1.09 -7.61
CA GLY A 69 -3.87 -0.39 -6.33
C GLY A 69 -2.94 -0.98 -5.28
N VAL A 70 -2.36 -0.13 -4.45
CA VAL A 70 -1.43 -0.57 -3.40
C VAL A 70 -1.89 -0.04 -2.06
N CYS A 71 -1.93 -0.91 -1.06
CA CYS A 71 -2.19 -0.52 0.31
C CYS A 71 -1.15 -1.11 1.25
N PHE A 72 -0.87 -0.40 2.33
CA PHE A 72 0.05 -0.81 3.37
C PHE A 72 -0.71 -1.05 4.67
N ALA A 73 -0.37 -2.13 5.36
CA ALA A 73 -0.85 -2.41 6.71
C ALA A 73 0.24 -3.10 7.52
N THR A 74 0.23 -2.88 8.82
CA THR A 74 1.14 -3.61 9.71
C THR A 74 0.67 -5.06 9.89
N SER A 75 1.54 -5.91 10.40
CA SER A 75 1.20 -7.30 10.70
C SER A 75 0.14 -7.42 11.80
N GLY A 76 -0.47 -8.60 11.92
CA GLY A 76 -1.48 -8.88 12.93
C GLY A 76 -2.82 -8.25 12.58
N PRO A 77 -3.44 -7.51 13.51
CA PRO A 77 -4.77 -6.93 13.28
C PRO A 77 -4.80 -5.92 12.13
N GLY A 78 -3.68 -5.26 11.84
CA GLY A 78 -3.59 -4.40 10.66
C GLY A 78 -3.83 -5.19 9.39
N ALA A 79 -3.10 -6.28 9.21
CA ALA A 79 -3.25 -7.15 8.04
C ALA A 79 -4.64 -7.79 7.97
N THR A 80 -5.19 -8.25 9.09
CA THR A 80 -6.52 -8.87 9.10
C THR A 80 -7.63 -7.88 8.75
N ASN A 81 -7.43 -6.61 8.99
CA ASN A 81 -8.37 -5.57 8.60
C ASN A 81 -8.42 -5.32 7.09
N LEU A 82 -7.53 -5.91 6.32
CA LEU A 82 -7.56 -5.83 4.85
C LEU A 82 -8.49 -6.86 4.21
N VAL A 83 -8.96 -7.86 4.96
CA VAL A 83 -9.62 -9.05 4.40
C VAL A 83 -10.84 -8.68 3.55
N THR A 84 -11.71 -7.82 4.03
CA THR A 84 -12.93 -7.44 3.30
C THR A 84 -12.59 -6.76 1.96
N GLY A 85 -11.65 -5.83 1.98
CA GLY A 85 -11.25 -5.14 0.74
C GLY A 85 -10.56 -6.07 -0.25
N ILE A 86 -9.71 -6.98 0.24
CA ILE A 86 -9.06 -7.99 -0.60
C ILE A 86 -10.10 -8.94 -1.18
N ALA A 87 -11.07 -9.38 -0.38
CA ALA A 87 -12.14 -10.24 -0.86
C ALA A 87 -12.96 -9.55 -1.97
N THR A 88 -13.27 -8.28 -1.79
CA THR A 88 -13.97 -7.47 -2.79
C THR A 88 -13.19 -7.40 -4.10
N ALA A 89 -11.89 -7.09 -4.01
CA ALA A 89 -11.03 -7.04 -5.19
C ALA A 89 -10.91 -8.41 -5.87
N TYR A 90 -10.74 -9.46 -5.07
CA TYR A 90 -10.60 -10.82 -5.58
C TYR A 90 -11.84 -11.26 -6.36
N MET A 91 -13.04 -11.01 -5.81
CA MET A 91 -14.29 -11.42 -6.46
C MET A 91 -14.51 -10.76 -7.82
N ASP A 92 -14.02 -9.54 -7.99
CA ASP A 92 -14.17 -8.77 -9.23
C ASP A 92 -12.90 -8.77 -10.10
N SER A 93 -11.89 -9.52 -9.72
CA SER A 93 -10.58 -9.58 -10.43
C SER A 93 -9.92 -8.21 -10.56
N ILE A 94 -10.00 -7.40 -9.52
CA ILE A 94 -9.38 -6.07 -9.47
C ILE A 94 -7.93 -6.20 -8.97
N PRO A 95 -6.94 -5.58 -9.63
CA PRO A 95 -5.54 -5.71 -9.24
C PRO A 95 -5.20 -4.81 -8.03
N VAL A 96 -5.12 -5.42 -6.88
CA VAL A 96 -4.72 -4.75 -5.63
C VAL A 96 -3.55 -5.48 -5.01
#